data_28c7ec2d90ade93780fd506eeba80426
#
_entry.id   28c7ec2d90ade93780fd506eeba80426
#
_cell.length_a   1.000
_cell.length_b   1.000
_cell.length_c   1.000
_cell.angle_alpha   90.00
_cell.angle_beta   90.00
_cell.angle_gamma   90.00
#
_symmetry.space_group_name_H-M   'P 1'
#
loop_
_entity.id
_entity.type
_entity.pdbx_description
1 polymer ?
#
loop_
_entity_poly.entity_id
_entity_poly.type
_entity_poly.pdbx_seq_one_letter_code
_entity_poly.pdbx_strand_id
1 'polypeptide(L)'
;LLLDAPANLYNSGFWLSFGAVAGLGVVTPVLAGCIRRENRLAVSVMKTLVSSIAVQMTTFPIMLRIYGEISLAGFFLNLLVLPTVSVVLVSGIAAVAVGMASVSAAVYVVLPGRVLLFLYEKLCELAAGIPFCTWIAGSPELWQCAGYYVLLFLGVEILGMSRGTVTWNGATGKRAGNHAFMQEKKNHGEGKGWLRKYQLLSGISGIMLILGLGILIYHPSGNLQITCLDIGQGDCISIQLPQGQNFLIDGGSSNKKNIARYQILPFLKNRGIGVIDAILISHTDNDHISGVLELFDYMRTHLTSVRVKNLILPEWTQPDDAYQQLVDKAQVAGVNVQKGRKGEQIALGKASLRFLSPDRGTAGTDANEDGMVVELTYGGFEGLFTGDIGTETEKKLLPELEDVDFLKVGHHGSRYSTCQEFLDVVRPELAVVSCSATNTYGHPSGETIERLEDSGAKIWYTMKEGAVTAETDGKEVWVDTFVHP
;
A
#
# COMPACT_ATOMS: atom_id res chain seq x y z
N LEU A 1 -7.65 -16.36 24.56
CA LEU A 1 -6.54 -15.79 23.76
C LEU A 1 -6.56 -14.25 23.79
N LEU A 2 -7.69 -13.60 23.44
CA LEU A 2 -7.76 -12.12 23.44
C LEU A 2 -7.85 -11.54 24.85
N LEU A 3 -8.49 -12.22 25.79
CA LEU A 3 -8.53 -11.79 27.20
C LEU A 3 -7.15 -11.89 27.87
N ASP A 4 -6.35 -12.90 27.49
CA ASP A 4 -5.01 -13.10 28.05
C ASP A 4 -3.95 -12.23 27.37
N ALA A 5 -4.12 -11.93 26.09
CA ALA A 5 -3.17 -11.14 25.29
C ALA A 5 -3.92 -10.24 24.28
N PRO A 6 -4.43 -9.07 24.72
CA PRO A 6 -5.17 -8.12 23.86
C PRO A 6 -4.36 -7.64 22.66
N ALA A 7 -3.02 -7.58 22.78
CA ALA A 7 -2.12 -7.24 21.69
C ALA A 7 -2.24 -8.16 20.45
N ASN A 8 -2.84 -9.36 20.58
CA ASN A 8 -3.13 -10.23 19.44
C ASN A 8 -4.10 -9.61 18.43
N LEU A 9 -4.86 -8.58 18.80
CA LEU A 9 -5.69 -7.81 17.87
C LEU A 9 -4.87 -7.12 16.76
N TYR A 10 -3.61 -6.79 17.05
CA TYR A 10 -2.67 -6.20 16.07
C TYR A 10 -1.85 -7.24 15.33
N ASN A 11 -2.01 -8.54 15.65
CA ASN A 11 -1.26 -9.63 15.02
C ASN A 11 -1.98 -10.13 13.76
N SER A 12 -1.35 -9.90 12.59
CA SER A 12 -1.86 -10.37 11.30
C SER A 12 -2.07 -11.88 11.24
N GLY A 13 -1.15 -12.66 11.84
CA GLY A 13 -1.25 -14.13 11.90
C GLY A 13 -2.48 -14.60 12.67
N PHE A 14 -2.89 -13.89 13.72
CA PHE A 14 -4.12 -14.16 14.46
C PHE A 14 -5.33 -14.06 13.54
N TRP A 15 -5.53 -12.94 12.87
CA TRP A 15 -6.66 -12.70 11.98
C TRP A 15 -6.69 -13.67 10.78
N LEU A 16 -5.53 -13.92 10.17
CA LEU A 16 -5.42 -14.88 9.05
C LEU A 16 -5.78 -16.31 9.48
N SER A 17 -5.35 -16.72 10.67
CA SER A 17 -5.69 -18.06 11.20
C SER A 17 -7.20 -18.20 11.47
N PHE A 18 -7.83 -17.22 12.10
CA PHE A 18 -9.27 -17.23 12.34
C PHE A 18 -10.07 -17.12 11.03
N GLY A 19 -9.62 -16.30 10.09
CA GLY A 19 -10.19 -16.21 8.74
C GLY A 19 -10.15 -17.56 8.02
N ALA A 20 -9.02 -18.28 8.08
CA ALA A 20 -8.88 -19.60 7.48
C ALA A 20 -9.82 -20.63 8.12
N VAL A 21 -9.93 -20.65 9.46
CA VAL A 21 -10.86 -21.54 10.18
C VAL A 21 -12.31 -21.23 9.81
N ALA A 22 -12.69 -19.97 9.71
CA ALA A 22 -14.03 -19.57 9.26
C ALA A 22 -14.30 -20.03 7.81
N GLY A 23 -13.33 -19.91 6.91
CA GLY A 23 -13.41 -20.41 5.54
C GLY A 23 -13.66 -21.92 5.49
N LEU A 24 -12.89 -22.67 6.25
CA LEU A 24 -13.02 -24.14 6.33
C LEU A 24 -14.33 -24.57 6.99
N GLY A 25 -14.74 -23.90 8.07
CA GLY A 25 -15.90 -24.31 8.87
C GLY A 25 -17.25 -23.86 8.31
N VAL A 26 -17.32 -22.70 7.65
CA VAL A 26 -18.59 -22.11 7.21
C VAL A 26 -18.73 -22.16 5.68
N VAL A 27 -17.72 -21.70 4.95
CA VAL A 27 -17.82 -21.54 3.49
C VAL A 27 -17.60 -22.86 2.75
N THR A 28 -16.57 -23.64 3.14
CA THR A 28 -16.24 -24.90 2.48
C THR A 28 -17.39 -25.90 2.43
N PRO A 29 -18.16 -26.17 3.50
CA PRO A 29 -19.26 -27.16 3.44
C PRO A 29 -20.31 -26.79 2.39
N VAL A 30 -20.64 -25.52 2.26
CA VAL A 30 -21.63 -25.02 1.31
C VAL A 30 -21.11 -25.13 -0.12
N LEU A 31 -19.89 -24.69 -0.39
CA LEU A 31 -19.28 -24.77 -1.72
C LEU A 31 -19.01 -26.23 -2.12
N ALA A 32 -18.53 -27.08 -1.21
CA ALA A 32 -18.29 -28.50 -1.48
C ALA A 32 -19.57 -29.25 -1.79
N GLY A 33 -20.70 -28.85 -1.22
CA GLY A 33 -22.04 -29.37 -1.57
C GLY A 33 -22.43 -29.10 -3.04
N CYS A 34 -21.72 -28.24 -3.72
CA CYS A 34 -21.91 -27.95 -5.15
C CYS A 34 -21.28 -29.00 -6.07
N ILE A 35 -20.37 -29.84 -5.57
CA ILE A 35 -19.61 -30.80 -6.37
C ILE A 35 -20.48 -32.02 -6.65
N ARG A 36 -20.82 -32.23 -7.94
CA ARG A 36 -21.58 -33.39 -8.42
C ARG A 36 -20.70 -34.17 -9.39
N ARG A 37 -19.97 -35.18 -8.90
CA ARG A 37 -19.19 -36.10 -9.77
C ARG A 37 -19.18 -37.50 -9.17
N GLU A 38 -19.14 -38.51 -10.05
CA GLU A 38 -19.09 -39.91 -9.66
C GLU A 38 -17.69 -40.43 -9.31
N ASN A 39 -16.66 -39.80 -9.91
CA ASN A 39 -15.27 -40.20 -9.69
C ASN A 39 -14.75 -39.68 -8.34
N ARG A 40 -14.40 -40.62 -7.42
CA ARG A 40 -13.94 -40.34 -6.04
C ARG A 40 -12.67 -39.47 -6.01
N LEU A 41 -11.71 -39.72 -6.92
CA LEU A 41 -10.45 -38.94 -7.00
C LEU A 41 -10.74 -37.50 -7.43
N ALA A 42 -11.53 -37.31 -8.47
CA ALA A 42 -11.93 -35.99 -8.94
C ALA A 42 -12.71 -35.20 -7.86
N VAL A 43 -13.57 -35.87 -7.09
CA VAL A 43 -14.28 -35.25 -5.96
C VAL A 43 -13.32 -34.82 -4.87
N SER A 44 -12.32 -35.63 -4.54
CA SER A 44 -11.31 -35.30 -3.52
C SER A 44 -10.51 -34.05 -3.93
N VAL A 45 -9.99 -34.02 -5.16
CA VAL A 45 -9.25 -32.86 -5.68
C VAL A 45 -10.13 -31.60 -5.70
N MET A 46 -11.38 -31.72 -6.19
CA MET A 46 -12.31 -30.58 -6.22
C MET A 46 -12.64 -30.05 -4.82
N LYS A 47 -12.79 -30.91 -3.81
CA LYS A 47 -13.00 -30.48 -2.41
C LYS A 47 -11.80 -29.71 -1.87
N THR A 48 -10.58 -30.16 -2.17
CA THR A 48 -9.36 -29.43 -1.76
C THR A 48 -9.29 -28.04 -2.42
N LEU A 49 -9.58 -27.95 -3.72
CA LEU A 49 -9.63 -26.67 -4.43
C LEU A 49 -10.69 -25.73 -3.86
N VAL A 50 -11.87 -26.25 -3.58
CA VAL A 50 -12.97 -25.47 -2.97
C VAL A 50 -12.62 -25.01 -1.57
N SER A 51 -11.95 -25.84 -0.76
CA SER A 51 -11.46 -25.43 0.55
C SER A 51 -10.43 -24.31 0.46
N SER A 52 -9.52 -24.38 -0.51
CA SER A 52 -8.53 -23.35 -0.79
C SER A 52 -9.20 -22.01 -1.18
N ILE A 53 -10.19 -22.07 -2.06
CA ILE A 53 -10.98 -20.88 -2.46
C ILE A 53 -11.73 -20.31 -1.25
N ALA A 54 -12.36 -21.15 -0.43
CA ALA A 54 -13.10 -20.71 0.73
C ALA A 54 -12.21 -19.99 1.77
N VAL A 55 -11.01 -20.52 2.00
CA VAL A 55 -9.99 -19.86 2.86
C VAL A 55 -9.59 -18.52 2.27
N GLN A 56 -9.32 -18.45 0.97
CA GLN A 56 -8.94 -17.21 0.33
C GLN A 56 -10.06 -16.16 0.39
N MET A 57 -11.32 -16.53 0.16
CA MET A 57 -12.46 -15.61 0.30
C MET A 57 -12.57 -15.02 1.71
N THR A 58 -12.33 -15.79 2.74
CA THR A 58 -12.44 -15.30 4.13
C THR A 58 -11.20 -14.56 4.62
N THR A 59 -10.01 -14.82 4.06
CA THR A 59 -8.78 -14.11 4.41
C THR A 59 -8.53 -12.88 3.54
N PHE A 60 -9.23 -12.74 2.42
CA PHE A 60 -9.03 -11.69 1.43
C PHE A 60 -9.11 -10.26 2.00
N PRO A 61 -10.17 -9.85 2.77
CA PRO A 61 -10.21 -8.52 3.36
C PRO A 61 -9.07 -8.28 4.36
N ILE A 62 -8.67 -9.32 5.10
CA ILE A 62 -7.58 -9.25 6.07
C ILE A 62 -6.26 -8.99 5.33
N MET A 63 -6.00 -9.73 4.25
CA MET A 63 -4.80 -9.54 3.42
C MET A 63 -4.73 -8.12 2.85
N LEU A 64 -5.86 -7.63 2.28
CA LEU A 64 -5.93 -6.26 1.77
C LEU A 64 -5.68 -5.22 2.86
N ARG A 65 -6.31 -5.37 4.02
CA ARG A 65 -6.15 -4.43 5.14
C ARG A 65 -4.72 -4.35 5.64
N ILE A 66 -3.97 -5.46 5.60
CA ILE A 66 -2.61 -5.55 6.13
C ILE A 66 -1.56 -5.14 5.09
N TYR A 67 -1.72 -5.60 3.84
CA TYR A 67 -0.68 -5.46 2.81
C TYR A 67 -1.02 -4.43 1.73
N GLY A 68 -2.28 -4.00 1.60
CA GLY A 68 -2.74 -3.07 0.57
C GLY A 68 -2.63 -3.61 -0.86
N GLU A 69 -2.21 -4.87 -1.03
CA GLU A 69 -2.00 -5.51 -2.33
C GLU A 69 -2.48 -6.94 -2.36
N ILE A 70 -2.77 -7.44 -3.55
CA ILE A 70 -3.19 -8.80 -3.82
C ILE A 70 -2.28 -9.40 -4.88
N SER A 71 -1.69 -10.55 -4.58
CA SER A 71 -1.02 -11.36 -5.59
C SER A 71 -2.03 -12.28 -6.28
N LEU A 72 -2.39 -11.99 -7.52
CA LEU A 72 -3.21 -12.87 -8.34
C LEU A 72 -2.50 -14.20 -8.59
N ALA A 73 -1.18 -14.16 -8.80
CA ALA A 73 -0.37 -15.38 -8.88
C ALA A 73 -0.42 -16.19 -7.60
N GLY A 74 -0.35 -15.52 -6.44
CA GLY A 74 -0.46 -16.16 -5.12
C GLY A 74 -1.77 -16.94 -4.95
N PHE A 75 -2.87 -16.46 -5.55
CA PHE A 75 -4.13 -17.19 -5.56
C PHE A 75 -3.99 -18.57 -6.24
N PHE A 76 -3.39 -18.62 -7.43
CA PHE A 76 -3.17 -19.87 -8.16
C PHE A 76 -2.08 -20.74 -7.51
N LEU A 77 -1.00 -20.13 -7.03
CA LEU A 77 0.07 -20.83 -6.33
C LEU A 77 -0.43 -21.52 -5.06
N ASN A 78 -1.32 -20.90 -4.31
CA ASN A 78 -1.92 -21.47 -3.11
C ASN A 78 -2.77 -22.72 -3.42
N LEU A 79 -3.33 -22.85 -4.64
CA LEU A 79 -4.01 -24.07 -5.04
C LEU A 79 -3.05 -25.26 -5.15
N LEU A 80 -1.78 -25.01 -5.43
CA LEU A 80 -0.73 -26.05 -5.46
C LEU A 80 -0.06 -26.22 -4.08
N VAL A 81 0.28 -25.13 -3.42
CA VAL A 81 1.05 -25.13 -2.17
C VAL A 81 0.24 -25.75 -1.03
N LEU A 82 -1.03 -25.35 -0.84
CA LEU A 82 -1.83 -25.81 0.29
C LEU A 82 -2.00 -27.34 0.35
N PRO A 83 -2.29 -28.07 -0.76
CA PRO A 83 -2.36 -29.53 -0.69
C PRO A 83 -1.01 -30.22 -0.53
N THR A 84 0.09 -29.60 -0.96
CA THR A 84 1.42 -30.22 -0.98
C THR A 84 2.30 -29.84 0.20
N VAL A 85 1.96 -28.80 0.97
CA VAL A 85 2.74 -28.35 2.14
C VAL A 85 2.87 -29.45 3.21
N SER A 86 1.89 -30.35 3.32
CA SER A 86 1.92 -31.50 4.25
C SER A 86 3.10 -32.44 3.94
N VAL A 87 3.45 -32.60 2.67
CA VAL A 87 4.60 -33.42 2.25
C VAL A 87 5.90 -32.78 2.70
N VAL A 88 6.00 -31.43 2.55
CA VAL A 88 7.18 -30.69 3.02
C VAL A 88 7.34 -30.84 4.53
N LEU A 89 6.24 -30.67 5.28
CA LEU A 89 6.25 -30.78 6.75
C LEU A 89 6.63 -32.18 7.21
N VAL A 90 5.96 -33.22 6.67
CA VAL A 90 6.21 -34.63 7.05
C VAL A 90 7.63 -35.06 6.69
N SER A 91 8.12 -34.70 5.49
CA SER A 91 9.50 -35.04 5.10
C SER A 91 10.52 -34.32 5.98
N GLY A 92 10.27 -33.08 6.38
CA GLY A 92 11.12 -32.32 7.29
C GLY A 92 11.19 -32.95 8.69
N ILE A 93 10.05 -33.26 9.29
CA ILE A 93 9.98 -33.90 10.62
C ILE A 93 10.63 -35.30 10.58
N ALA A 94 10.33 -36.10 9.55
CA ALA A 94 10.92 -37.41 9.38
C ALA A 94 12.45 -37.34 9.20
N ALA A 95 12.94 -36.33 8.44
CA ALA A 95 14.37 -36.13 8.26
C ALA A 95 15.11 -35.76 9.56
N VAL A 96 14.48 -34.98 10.44
CA VAL A 96 15.02 -34.69 11.78
C VAL A 96 15.13 -35.98 12.60
N ALA A 97 14.06 -36.78 12.65
CA ALA A 97 14.07 -38.04 13.41
C ALA A 97 15.13 -39.04 12.89
N VAL A 98 15.25 -39.20 11.55
CA VAL A 98 16.26 -40.08 10.95
C VAL A 98 17.66 -39.50 11.13
N GLY A 99 17.81 -38.18 11.09
CA GLY A 99 19.08 -37.47 11.24
C GLY A 99 19.74 -37.67 12.61
N MET A 100 18.93 -37.90 13.64
CA MET A 100 19.44 -38.30 14.99
C MET A 100 20.21 -39.62 14.95
N ALA A 101 19.90 -40.54 14.02
CA ALA A 101 20.61 -41.78 13.83
C ALA A 101 21.64 -41.76 12.71
N SER A 102 21.30 -41.12 11.58
CA SER A 102 22.16 -41.00 10.39
C SER A 102 21.86 -39.79 9.55
N VAL A 103 22.78 -38.83 9.54
CA VAL A 103 22.69 -37.61 8.71
C VAL A 103 22.61 -37.95 7.22
N SER A 104 23.39 -38.94 6.78
CA SER A 104 23.39 -39.38 5.37
C SER A 104 22.04 -39.88 4.90
N ALA A 105 21.33 -40.64 5.75
CA ALA A 105 19.98 -41.13 5.46
C ALA A 105 18.94 -39.99 5.47
N ALA A 106 19.09 -39.02 6.37
CA ALA A 106 18.20 -37.87 6.47
C ALA A 106 18.13 -37.03 5.18
N VAL A 107 19.24 -36.93 4.44
CA VAL A 107 19.32 -36.22 3.15
C VAL A 107 18.34 -36.81 2.12
N TYR A 108 18.16 -38.11 2.09
CA TYR A 108 17.21 -38.77 1.18
C TYR A 108 15.76 -38.58 1.65
N VAL A 109 15.54 -38.58 2.96
CA VAL A 109 14.19 -38.43 3.54
C VAL A 109 13.65 -36.99 3.33
N VAL A 110 14.52 -35.97 3.36
CA VAL A 110 14.12 -34.57 3.14
C VAL A 110 13.94 -34.23 1.65
N LEU A 111 14.43 -35.08 0.74
CA LEU A 111 14.45 -34.81 -0.70
C LEU A 111 13.06 -34.40 -1.29
N PRO A 112 11.95 -35.07 -0.98
CA PRO A 112 10.64 -34.67 -1.49
C PRO A 112 10.26 -33.24 -1.09
N GLY A 113 10.48 -32.86 0.17
CA GLY A 113 10.26 -31.51 0.66
C GLY A 113 11.15 -30.49 -0.03
N ARG A 114 12.44 -30.79 -0.23
CA ARG A 114 13.39 -29.92 -0.92
C ARG A 114 12.99 -29.69 -2.37
N VAL A 115 12.57 -30.73 -3.08
CA VAL A 115 12.10 -30.62 -4.48
C VAL A 115 10.86 -29.73 -4.57
N LEU A 116 9.89 -29.89 -3.66
CA LEU A 116 8.70 -29.03 -3.62
C LEU A 116 9.03 -27.57 -3.31
N LEU A 117 9.92 -27.31 -2.33
CA LEU A 117 10.34 -25.95 -2.01
C LEU A 117 11.05 -25.28 -3.20
N PHE A 118 11.94 -26.02 -3.89
CA PHE A 118 12.58 -25.53 -5.12
C PHE A 118 11.56 -25.22 -6.22
N LEU A 119 10.53 -26.09 -6.38
CA LEU A 119 9.44 -25.84 -7.34
C LEU A 119 8.65 -24.58 -6.98
N TYR A 120 8.33 -24.38 -5.68
CA TYR A 120 7.63 -23.16 -5.21
C TYR A 120 8.45 -21.92 -5.50
N GLU A 121 9.76 -21.94 -5.20
CA GLU A 121 10.66 -20.82 -5.49
C GLU A 121 10.64 -20.47 -6.99
N LYS A 122 10.81 -21.45 -7.86
CA LYS A 122 10.79 -21.21 -9.31
C LYS A 122 9.44 -20.72 -9.84
N LEU A 123 8.34 -21.21 -9.31
CA LEU A 123 7.01 -20.72 -9.66
C LEU A 123 6.79 -19.30 -9.17
N CYS A 124 7.28 -18.93 -7.98
CA CYS A 124 7.22 -17.56 -7.47
C CYS A 124 8.08 -16.60 -8.30
N GLU A 125 9.30 -17.01 -8.70
CA GLU A 125 10.17 -16.21 -9.59
C GLU A 125 9.48 -15.96 -10.94
N LEU A 126 8.91 -17.00 -11.56
CA LEU A 126 8.15 -16.87 -12.81
C LEU A 126 6.96 -15.93 -12.64
N ALA A 127 6.19 -16.07 -11.55
CA ALA A 127 5.03 -15.24 -11.27
C ALA A 127 5.41 -13.77 -11.03
N ALA A 128 6.53 -13.51 -10.35
CA ALA A 128 7.02 -12.16 -10.11
C ALA A 128 7.39 -11.43 -11.41
N GLY A 129 7.83 -12.17 -12.45
CA GLY A 129 8.14 -11.61 -13.77
C GLY A 129 6.92 -11.33 -14.65
N ILE A 130 5.71 -11.78 -14.26
CA ILE A 130 4.50 -11.55 -15.07
C ILE A 130 3.91 -10.17 -14.72
N PRO A 131 3.78 -9.24 -15.67
CA PRO A 131 3.15 -7.97 -15.42
C PRO A 131 1.70 -8.15 -14.94
N PHE A 132 1.25 -7.30 -14.04
CA PHE A 132 -0.09 -7.31 -13.42
C PHE A 132 -0.41 -8.51 -12.51
N CYS A 133 0.57 -9.37 -12.18
CA CYS A 133 0.36 -10.47 -11.24
C CYS A 133 0.09 -10.00 -9.80
N THR A 134 0.47 -8.79 -9.45
CA THR A 134 0.14 -8.16 -8.18
C THR A 134 -0.63 -6.88 -8.44
N TRP A 135 -1.78 -6.75 -7.78
CA TRP A 135 -2.62 -5.57 -7.85
C TRP A 135 -2.58 -4.83 -6.51
N ILE A 136 -2.16 -3.57 -6.55
CA ILE A 136 -2.18 -2.66 -5.40
C ILE A 136 -3.57 -2.05 -5.38
N ALA A 137 -4.37 -2.45 -4.41
CA ALA A 137 -5.78 -2.08 -4.30
C ALA A 137 -6.05 -1.11 -3.14
N GLY A 138 -5.04 -0.83 -2.32
CA GLY A 138 -5.20 -0.04 -1.10
C GLY A 138 -5.74 -0.85 0.08
N SER A 139 -5.64 -0.28 1.26
CA SER A 139 -6.16 -0.87 2.49
C SER A 139 -7.61 -0.46 2.71
N PRO A 140 -8.58 -1.41 2.73
CA PRO A 140 -9.98 -1.09 2.99
C PRO A 140 -10.19 -0.63 4.43
N GLU A 141 -11.16 0.25 4.65
CA GLU A 141 -11.61 0.65 5.97
C GLU A 141 -12.33 -0.49 6.69
N LEU A 142 -12.41 -0.42 8.03
CA LEU A 142 -13.04 -1.49 8.83
C LEU A 142 -14.51 -1.72 8.44
N TRP A 143 -15.25 -0.66 8.11
CA TRP A 143 -16.64 -0.79 7.68
C TRP A 143 -16.78 -1.52 6.33
N GLN A 144 -15.81 -1.35 5.42
CA GLN A 144 -15.75 -2.06 4.14
C GLN A 144 -15.50 -3.56 4.36
N CYS A 145 -14.56 -3.89 5.26
CA CYS A 145 -14.32 -5.27 5.66
C CYS A 145 -15.57 -5.90 6.29
N ALA A 146 -16.24 -5.21 7.19
CA ALA A 146 -17.49 -5.66 7.80
C ALA A 146 -18.60 -5.86 6.76
N GLY A 147 -18.77 -4.90 5.85
CA GLY A 147 -19.73 -4.98 4.74
C GLY A 147 -19.47 -6.19 3.83
N TYR A 148 -18.22 -6.43 3.49
CA TYR A 148 -17.82 -7.62 2.73
C TYR A 148 -18.21 -8.92 3.45
N TYR A 149 -17.88 -9.06 4.73
CA TYR A 149 -18.21 -10.28 5.48
C TYR A 149 -19.71 -10.49 5.62
N VAL A 150 -20.48 -9.44 5.83
CA VAL A 150 -21.95 -9.52 5.85
C VAL A 150 -22.46 -10.07 4.52
N LEU A 151 -22.04 -9.51 3.40
CA LEU A 151 -22.45 -9.95 2.07
C LEU A 151 -21.96 -11.37 1.74
N LEU A 152 -20.72 -11.71 2.12
CA LEU A 152 -20.14 -13.04 1.94
C LEU A 152 -20.98 -14.09 2.67
N PHE A 153 -21.21 -13.92 3.98
CA PHE A 153 -21.91 -14.91 4.78
C PHE A 153 -23.39 -15.01 4.43
N LEU A 154 -24.07 -13.90 4.12
CA LEU A 154 -25.43 -13.92 3.59
C LEU A 154 -25.50 -14.66 2.23
N GLY A 155 -24.55 -14.38 1.34
CA GLY A 155 -24.48 -15.08 0.05
C GLY A 155 -24.22 -16.57 0.20
N VAL A 156 -23.36 -16.98 1.14
CA VAL A 156 -23.10 -18.39 1.46
C VAL A 156 -24.34 -19.09 2.05
N GLU A 157 -25.07 -18.43 2.95
CA GLU A 157 -26.32 -18.97 3.51
C GLU A 157 -27.40 -19.13 2.44
N ILE A 158 -27.59 -18.14 1.57
CA ILE A 158 -28.54 -18.19 0.44
C ILE A 158 -28.18 -19.34 -0.51
N LEU A 159 -26.86 -19.49 -0.83
CA LEU A 159 -26.39 -20.60 -1.65
C LEU A 159 -26.64 -21.96 -0.98
N GLY A 160 -26.41 -22.05 0.32
CA GLY A 160 -26.69 -23.24 1.14
C GLY A 160 -28.16 -23.63 1.15
N MET A 161 -29.04 -22.65 1.35
CA MET A 161 -30.50 -22.84 1.27
C MET A 161 -30.93 -23.27 -0.14
N SER A 162 -30.40 -22.67 -1.19
CA SER A 162 -30.73 -23.04 -2.55
C SER A 162 -30.42 -24.48 -2.86
N ARG A 163 -29.43 -25.07 -2.20
CA ARG A 163 -28.94 -26.43 -2.44
C ARG A 163 -29.39 -27.46 -1.41
N GLY A 164 -30.15 -27.04 -0.42
CA GLY A 164 -30.63 -27.89 0.69
C GLY A 164 -29.50 -28.40 1.59
N THR A 165 -28.34 -27.76 1.55
CA THR A 165 -27.24 -28.04 2.50
C THR A 165 -27.49 -27.39 3.86
N VAL A 166 -28.36 -26.38 3.90
CA VAL A 166 -28.80 -25.67 5.12
C VAL A 166 -30.33 -25.60 5.10
N THR A 167 -30.99 -26.28 6.01
CA THR A 167 -32.40 -26.08 6.28
C THR A 167 -32.54 -25.46 7.67
N TRP A 168 -33.16 -24.29 7.72
CA TRP A 168 -33.50 -23.63 8.99
C TRP A 168 -34.79 -24.23 9.52
N ASN A 169 -34.72 -24.96 10.65
CA ASN A 169 -35.89 -25.45 11.31
C ASN A 169 -36.29 -24.48 12.43
N GLY A 170 -37.22 -23.58 12.12
CA GLY A 170 -37.68 -22.49 13.02
C GLY A 170 -38.19 -22.96 14.39
N ALA A 171 -38.58 -24.22 14.53
CA ALA A 171 -39.11 -24.80 15.80
C ALA A 171 -38.03 -25.27 16.78
N THR A 172 -36.81 -25.59 16.32
CA THR A 172 -35.77 -26.20 17.16
C THR A 172 -34.42 -25.49 17.13
N GLY A 173 -34.23 -24.47 16.28
CA GLY A 173 -32.97 -23.73 16.13
C GLY A 173 -31.77 -24.62 15.67
N LYS A 174 -32.01 -25.84 15.18
CA LYS A 174 -30.95 -26.75 14.73
C LYS A 174 -30.85 -26.82 13.23
N ARG A 175 -29.63 -26.81 12.71
CA ARG A 175 -29.32 -27.12 11.30
C ARG A 175 -29.67 -28.59 11.02
N ALA A 176 -30.62 -28.83 10.12
CA ALA A 176 -31.00 -30.19 9.69
C ALA A 176 -30.20 -30.57 8.43
N GLY A 177 -29.64 -31.75 8.44
CA GLY A 177 -28.83 -32.29 7.38
C GLY A 177 -29.62 -32.84 6.18
N ASN A 178 -28.88 -33.23 5.13
CA ASN A 178 -29.31 -33.66 3.79
C ASN A 178 -30.54 -34.57 3.63
N HIS A 179 -31.01 -35.25 4.65
CA HIS A 179 -32.11 -36.22 4.55
C HIS A 179 -33.48 -35.58 4.27
N ALA A 180 -33.78 -34.40 4.86
CA ALA A 180 -35.04 -33.68 4.62
C ALA A 180 -35.18 -33.18 3.17
N PHE A 181 -34.07 -32.73 2.60
CA PHE A 181 -34.01 -32.21 1.23
C PHE A 181 -34.26 -33.29 0.16
N MET A 182 -33.75 -34.50 0.35
CA MET A 182 -33.96 -35.62 -0.57
C MET A 182 -35.44 -36.09 -0.55
N GLN A 183 -36.11 -35.95 0.57
CA GLN A 183 -37.51 -36.29 0.71
C GLN A 183 -38.42 -35.22 0.06
N GLU A 184 -38.08 -33.96 0.21
CA GLU A 184 -38.81 -32.83 -0.44
C GLU A 184 -38.67 -32.87 -1.97
N LYS A 185 -37.48 -33.25 -2.48
CA LYS A 185 -37.24 -33.45 -3.93
C LYS A 185 -38.07 -34.57 -4.52
N LYS A 186 -38.40 -35.58 -3.72
CA LYS A 186 -39.23 -36.74 -4.16
C LYS A 186 -40.71 -36.37 -4.21
N ASN A 187 -41.16 -35.43 -3.38
CA ASN A 187 -42.55 -35.02 -3.24
C ASN A 187 -42.97 -33.88 -4.21
N HIS A 188 -42.00 -33.09 -4.68
CA HIS A 188 -42.27 -32.03 -5.67
C HIS A 188 -41.69 -32.52 -7.00
N GLY A 189 -42.55 -33.02 -7.88
CA GLY A 189 -42.22 -33.47 -9.22
C GLY A 189 -41.27 -32.49 -9.92
N GLU A 190 -40.32 -33.02 -10.72
CA GLU A 190 -39.26 -32.31 -11.40
C GLU A 190 -39.77 -31.17 -12.29
N GLY A 191 -40.16 -30.06 -11.67
CA GLY A 191 -40.70 -28.90 -12.38
C GLY A 191 -39.63 -27.86 -12.70
N LYS A 192 -39.69 -27.29 -13.89
CA LYS A 192 -38.91 -26.12 -14.36
C LYS A 192 -38.84 -24.97 -13.32
N GLY A 193 -39.83 -24.87 -12.42
CA GLY A 193 -39.91 -23.87 -11.35
C GLY A 193 -38.81 -24.01 -10.29
N TRP A 194 -38.46 -25.25 -9.89
CA TRP A 194 -37.41 -25.50 -8.89
C TRP A 194 -36.00 -25.13 -9.44
N LEU A 195 -35.71 -25.52 -10.69
CA LEU A 195 -34.45 -25.19 -11.35
C LEU A 195 -34.27 -23.66 -11.48
N ARG A 196 -35.34 -22.94 -11.80
CA ARG A 196 -35.35 -21.49 -11.92
C ARG A 196 -35.12 -20.80 -10.57
N LYS A 197 -35.74 -21.28 -9.49
CA LYS A 197 -35.52 -20.78 -8.12
C LYS A 197 -34.05 -21.00 -7.69
N TYR A 198 -33.49 -22.16 -7.98
CA TYR A 198 -32.08 -22.49 -7.69
C TYR A 198 -31.11 -21.58 -8.43
N GLN A 199 -31.31 -21.35 -9.73
CA GLN A 199 -30.51 -20.45 -10.53
C GLN A 199 -30.61 -19.00 -10.03
N LEU A 200 -31.79 -18.55 -9.65
CA LEU A 200 -32.00 -17.22 -9.09
C LEU A 200 -31.22 -17.01 -7.79
N LEU A 201 -31.34 -17.92 -6.83
CA LEU A 201 -30.65 -17.81 -5.55
C LEU A 201 -29.13 -17.89 -5.69
N SER A 202 -28.63 -18.75 -6.58
CA SER A 202 -27.20 -18.81 -6.89
C SER A 202 -26.69 -17.52 -7.57
N GLY A 203 -27.52 -16.90 -8.43
CA GLY A 203 -27.23 -15.61 -9.03
C GLY A 203 -27.15 -14.49 -7.98
N ILE A 204 -28.09 -14.46 -7.04
CA ILE A 204 -28.10 -13.50 -5.93
C ILE A 204 -26.83 -13.63 -5.09
N SER A 205 -26.43 -14.86 -4.73
CA SER A 205 -25.15 -15.10 -4.01
C SER A 205 -23.94 -14.57 -4.76
N GLY A 206 -23.89 -14.78 -6.08
CA GLY A 206 -22.83 -14.25 -6.94
C GLY A 206 -22.79 -12.72 -6.96
N ILE A 207 -23.95 -12.09 -7.08
CA ILE A 207 -24.08 -10.62 -7.03
C ILE A 207 -23.60 -10.07 -5.68
N MET A 208 -24.00 -10.71 -4.57
CA MET A 208 -23.54 -10.30 -3.24
C MET A 208 -22.03 -10.35 -3.09
N LEU A 209 -21.39 -11.39 -3.62
CA LEU A 209 -19.94 -11.49 -3.61
C LEU A 209 -19.29 -10.37 -4.44
N ILE A 210 -19.81 -10.10 -5.63
CA ILE A 210 -19.30 -9.02 -6.50
C ILE A 210 -19.46 -7.66 -5.82
N LEU A 211 -20.61 -7.39 -5.20
CA LEU A 211 -20.86 -6.17 -4.44
C LEU A 211 -19.91 -6.05 -3.23
N GLY A 212 -19.69 -7.16 -2.50
CA GLY A 212 -18.73 -7.19 -1.40
C GLY A 212 -17.31 -6.87 -1.85
N LEU A 213 -16.86 -7.46 -2.97
CA LEU A 213 -15.57 -7.14 -3.56
C LEU A 213 -15.50 -5.67 -4.01
N GLY A 214 -16.58 -5.15 -4.61
CA GLY A 214 -16.69 -3.74 -5.00
C GLY A 214 -16.55 -2.79 -3.80
N ILE A 215 -17.18 -3.11 -2.67
CA ILE A 215 -17.06 -2.33 -1.43
C ILE A 215 -15.59 -2.30 -0.93
N LEU A 216 -14.89 -3.44 -0.96
CA LEU A 216 -13.51 -3.52 -0.46
C LEU A 216 -12.52 -2.66 -1.27
N ILE A 217 -12.75 -2.51 -2.56
CA ILE A 217 -11.85 -1.78 -3.46
C ILE A 217 -12.32 -0.35 -3.74
N TYR A 218 -13.44 0.05 -3.12
CA TYR A 218 -13.96 1.39 -3.30
C TYR A 218 -13.16 2.40 -2.49
N HIS A 219 -12.43 3.27 -3.18
CA HIS A 219 -11.74 4.40 -2.59
C HIS A 219 -12.36 5.66 -3.21
N PRO A 220 -13.09 6.46 -2.44
CA PRO A 220 -13.62 7.72 -2.95
C PRO A 220 -12.44 8.64 -3.30
N SER A 221 -12.31 8.98 -4.56
CA SER A 221 -11.41 10.06 -5.00
C SER A 221 -12.14 11.37 -4.76
N GLY A 222 -11.63 12.23 -3.93
CA GLY A 222 -12.37 13.45 -3.63
C GLY A 222 -11.48 14.69 -3.65
N ASN A 223 -10.38 14.67 -2.92
CA ASN A 223 -9.61 15.85 -2.58
C ASN A 223 -8.14 15.67 -2.95
N LEU A 224 -7.42 16.78 -3.08
CA LEU A 224 -5.96 16.76 -3.11
C LEU A 224 -5.45 16.36 -1.73
N GLN A 225 -4.52 15.41 -1.67
CA GLN A 225 -3.87 14.99 -0.43
C GLN A 225 -2.36 15.19 -0.54
N ILE A 226 -1.77 15.87 0.43
CA ILE A 226 -0.34 16.08 0.60
C ILE A 226 0.07 15.41 1.90
N THR A 227 0.88 14.36 1.84
CA THR A 227 1.32 13.63 3.02
C THR A 227 2.82 13.73 3.20
N CYS A 228 3.28 14.39 4.26
CA CYS A 228 4.67 14.36 4.71
C CYS A 228 4.88 13.11 5.58
N LEU A 229 5.69 12.16 5.13
CA LEU A 229 5.92 10.90 5.82
C LEU A 229 6.94 11.09 6.96
N ASP A 230 6.74 10.40 8.09
CA ASP A 230 7.81 10.25 9.09
C ASP A 230 8.85 9.22 8.61
N ILE A 231 9.85 9.70 7.94
CA ILE A 231 11.00 8.90 7.50
C ILE A 231 12.25 9.10 8.38
N GLY A 232 12.12 9.79 9.50
CA GLY A 232 13.21 10.22 10.35
C GLY A 232 13.78 11.56 9.93
N GLN A 233 15.11 11.69 9.87
CA GLN A 233 15.76 12.91 9.38
C GLN A 233 15.86 12.85 7.86
N GLY A 234 15.03 13.66 7.18
CA GLY A 234 14.93 13.71 5.74
C GLY A 234 13.52 14.03 5.24
N ASP A 235 13.30 14.00 3.95
CA ASP A 235 12.04 14.34 3.30
C ASP A 235 11.49 13.22 2.43
N CYS A 236 10.18 13.01 2.55
CA CYS A 236 9.38 12.21 1.62
C CYS A 236 7.94 12.72 1.64
N ILE A 237 7.52 13.36 0.58
CA ILE A 237 6.21 13.99 0.48
C ILE A 237 5.44 13.35 -0.66
N SER A 238 4.27 12.80 -0.35
CA SER A 238 3.36 12.23 -1.35
C SER A 238 2.27 13.23 -1.68
N ILE A 239 2.05 13.49 -2.97
CA ILE A 239 0.97 14.31 -3.49
C ILE A 239 0.03 13.42 -4.31
N GLN A 240 -1.21 13.28 -3.86
CA GLN A 240 -2.26 12.52 -4.54
C GLN A 240 -3.32 13.48 -5.06
N LEU A 241 -3.49 13.53 -6.38
CA LEU A 241 -4.51 14.36 -7.01
C LEU A 241 -5.85 13.61 -7.12
N PRO A 242 -6.98 14.32 -7.08
CA PRO A 242 -8.32 13.72 -7.20
C PRO A 242 -8.52 12.91 -8.49
N GLN A 243 -7.80 13.26 -9.55
CA GLN A 243 -7.86 12.57 -10.84
C GLN A 243 -7.01 11.28 -10.88
N GLY A 244 -6.34 10.93 -9.77
CA GLY A 244 -5.56 9.70 -9.62
C GLY A 244 -4.09 9.82 -10.03
N GLN A 245 -3.59 11.02 -10.35
CA GLN A 245 -2.14 11.21 -10.51
C GLN A 245 -1.47 11.26 -9.14
N ASN A 246 -0.27 10.67 -9.06
CA ASN A 246 0.49 10.55 -7.83
C ASN A 246 1.92 11.01 -8.04
N PHE A 247 2.39 11.87 -7.15
CA PHE A 247 3.75 12.38 -7.16
C PHE A 247 4.43 12.11 -5.82
N LEU A 248 5.74 11.96 -5.84
CA LEU A 248 6.58 12.07 -4.65
C LEU A 248 7.52 13.26 -4.83
N ILE A 249 7.72 14.02 -3.77
CA ILE A 249 8.84 14.95 -3.66
C ILE A 249 9.80 14.35 -2.64
N ASP A 250 11.02 14.05 -3.12
CA ASP A 250 12.06 13.36 -2.36
C ASP A 250 11.65 11.98 -1.82
N GLY A 251 12.54 11.35 -1.09
CA GLY A 251 12.31 10.05 -0.45
C GLY A 251 13.61 9.53 0.15
N GLY A 252 14.17 10.23 1.14
CA GLY A 252 15.44 9.87 1.74
C GLY A 252 15.49 10.08 3.24
N SER A 253 16.44 9.43 3.91
CA SER A 253 16.71 9.60 5.32
C SER A 253 18.19 9.43 5.62
N SER A 254 18.75 10.31 6.48
CA SER A 254 20.13 10.21 6.94
C SER A 254 20.29 9.30 8.17
N ASN A 255 19.22 9.05 8.93
CA ASN A 255 19.29 8.28 10.18
C ASN A 255 18.51 6.95 10.17
N LYS A 256 17.60 6.72 9.21
CA LYS A 256 16.91 5.43 9.03
C LYS A 256 17.43 4.72 7.77
N LYS A 257 17.39 3.38 7.79
CA LYS A 257 17.79 2.53 6.65
C LYS A 257 16.59 1.74 6.14
N ASN A 258 16.65 1.31 4.88
CA ASN A 258 15.59 0.51 4.23
C ASN A 258 14.23 1.23 4.26
N ILE A 259 14.21 2.55 4.08
CA ILE A 259 12.99 3.36 4.15
C ILE A 259 12.03 3.06 3.02
N ALA A 260 12.53 2.70 1.82
CA ALA A 260 11.64 2.23 0.76
C ALA A 260 10.83 1.02 1.21
N ARG A 261 11.47 0.06 1.88
CA ARG A 261 10.83 -1.18 2.33
C ARG A 261 9.83 -0.98 3.47
N TYR A 262 10.20 -0.15 4.46
CA TYR A 262 9.46 -0.09 5.73
C TYR A 262 8.54 1.12 5.86
N GLN A 263 8.70 2.14 5.02
CA GLN A 263 7.90 3.37 5.07
C GLN A 263 7.27 3.69 3.71
N ILE A 264 8.06 3.89 2.64
CA ILE A 264 7.51 4.36 1.35
C ILE A 264 6.59 3.32 0.72
N LEU A 265 7.05 2.08 0.51
CA LEU A 265 6.24 1.04 -0.13
C LEU A 265 5.00 0.66 0.69
N PRO A 266 5.05 0.49 2.03
CA PRO A 266 3.85 0.26 2.83
C PRO A 266 2.84 1.40 2.74
N PHE A 267 3.30 2.65 2.77
CA PHE A 267 2.44 3.82 2.59
C PHE A 267 1.75 3.81 1.22
N LEU A 268 2.51 3.67 0.14
CA LEU A 268 1.97 3.65 -1.22
C LEU A 268 0.94 2.53 -1.41
N LYS A 269 1.25 1.32 -0.92
CA LYS A 269 0.34 0.18 -0.99
C LYS A 269 -0.92 0.40 -0.16
N ASN A 270 -0.80 0.97 1.03
CA ASN A 270 -1.94 1.31 1.89
C ASN A 270 -2.88 2.30 1.19
N ARG A 271 -2.33 3.32 0.53
CA ARG A 271 -3.08 4.33 -0.23
C ARG A 271 -3.57 3.85 -1.60
N GLY A 272 -3.24 2.63 -2.01
CA GLY A 272 -3.61 2.11 -3.33
C GLY A 272 -2.79 2.69 -4.49
N ILE A 273 -1.62 3.28 -4.19
CA ILE A 273 -0.75 3.88 -5.19
C ILE A 273 0.14 2.80 -5.81
N GLY A 274 -0.27 2.28 -6.94
CA GLY A 274 0.52 1.33 -7.73
C GLY A 274 1.41 1.99 -8.78
N VAL A 275 1.14 3.25 -9.11
CA VAL A 275 1.89 4.01 -10.11
C VAL A 275 2.16 5.42 -9.57
N ILE A 276 3.42 5.80 -9.58
CA ILE A 276 3.90 7.16 -9.32
C ILE A 276 4.16 7.82 -10.68
N ASP A 277 3.47 8.91 -10.98
CA ASP A 277 3.58 9.62 -12.27
C ASP A 277 4.93 10.32 -12.39
N ALA A 278 5.41 10.94 -11.30
CA ALA A 278 6.79 11.42 -11.22
C ALA A 278 7.29 11.45 -9.76
N ILE A 279 8.58 11.21 -9.60
CA ILE A 279 9.35 11.57 -8.41
C ILE A 279 10.12 12.83 -8.75
N LEU A 280 9.95 13.87 -7.94
CA LEU A 280 10.70 15.12 -8.03
C LEU A 280 11.78 15.07 -6.95
N ILE A 281 13.01 15.38 -7.30
CA ILE A 281 14.12 15.44 -6.35
C ILE A 281 14.49 16.91 -6.16
N SER A 282 14.43 17.36 -4.92
CA SER A 282 14.83 18.72 -4.59
C SER A 282 16.34 18.92 -4.79
N HIS A 283 17.14 18.01 -4.22
CA HIS A 283 18.60 17.96 -4.34
C HIS A 283 19.11 16.56 -4.03
N THR A 284 20.44 16.34 -4.08
CA THR A 284 21.02 15.00 -4.11
C THR A 284 21.55 14.48 -2.77
N ASP A 285 21.28 15.16 -1.67
CA ASP A 285 21.70 14.70 -0.35
C ASP A 285 20.98 13.41 0.06
N ASN A 286 21.65 12.61 0.86
CA ASN A 286 21.20 11.25 1.19
C ASN A 286 19.83 11.21 1.89
N ASP A 287 19.51 12.23 2.65
CA ASP A 287 18.21 12.38 3.33
C ASP A 287 17.06 12.81 2.40
N HIS A 288 17.35 12.99 1.10
CA HIS A 288 16.34 13.22 0.07
C HIS A 288 16.26 12.08 -0.95
N ILE A 289 17.34 11.30 -1.14
CA ILE A 289 17.40 10.32 -2.24
C ILE A 289 17.55 8.86 -1.82
N SER A 290 17.96 8.55 -0.59
CA SER A 290 18.35 7.16 -0.21
C SER A 290 17.23 6.12 -0.42
N GLY A 291 15.99 6.45 -0.09
CA GLY A 291 14.86 5.57 -0.31
C GLY A 291 14.42 5.50 -1.78
N VAL A 292 14.62 6.58 -2.55
CA VAL A 292 14.36 6.55 -4.01
C VAL A 292 15.33 5.59 -4.69
N LEU A 293 16.60 5.61 -4.31
CA LEU A 293 17.61 4.66 -4.80
C LEU A 293 17.24 3.22 -4.44
N GLU A 294 16.76 2.97 -3.22
CA GLU A 294 16.27 1.67 -2.79
C GLU A 294 15.02 1.25 -3.58
N LEU A 295 14.08 2.18 -3.84
CA LEU A 295 12.87 1.90 -4.60
C LEU A 295 13.20 1.45 -6.03
N PHE A 296 14.16 2.11 -6.70
CA PHE A 296 14.60 1.70 -8.03
C PHE A 296 15.26 0.31 -8.03
N ASP A 297 16.03 -0.03 -6.98
CA ASP A 297 16.57 -1.38 -6.83
C ASP A 297 15.45 -2.43 -6.65
N TYR A 298 14.40 -2.14 -5.89
CA TYR A 298 13.24 -3.04 -5.75
C TYR A 298 12.44 -3.18 -7.05
N MET A 299 12.30 -2.12 -7.81
CA MET A 299 11.66 -2.17 -9.14
C MET A 299 12.46 -3.06 -10.10
N ARG A 300 13.78 -2.85 -10.17
CA ARG A 300 14.71 -3.63 -11.02
C ARG A 300 14.70 -5.12 -10.68
N THR A 301 14.61 -5.46 -9.40
CA THR A 301 14.64 -6.86 -8.92
C THR A 301 13.25 -7.49 -8.83
N HIS A 302 12.20 -6.80 -9.28
CA HIS A 302 10.81 -7.24 -9.20
C HIS A 302 10.31 -7.56 -7.77
N LEU A 303 10.92 -6.93 -6.76
CA LEU A 303 10.51 -7.07 -5.36
C LEU A 303 9.32 -6.16 -4.99
N THR A 304 8.93 -5.28 -5.90
CA THR A 304 7.72 -4.48 -5.79
C THR A 304 6.96 -4.44 -7.11
N SER A 305 5.64 -4.28 -7.02
CA SER A 305 4.74 -4.00 -8.15
C SER A 305 4.48 -2.50 -8.36
N VAL A 306 4.97 -1.65 -7.46
CA VAL A 306 4.95 -0.19 -7.64
C VAL A 306 5.82 0.17 -8.83
N ARG A 307 5.34 1.11 -9.64
CA ARG A 307 6.04 1.62 -10.82
C ARG A 307 6.19 3.12 -10.74
N VAL A 308 7.32 3.62 -11.18
CA VAL A 308 7.60 5.05 -11.37
C VAL A 308 7.70 5.32 -12.86
N LYS A 309 6.98 6.33 -13.36
CA LYS A 309 7.04 6.70 -14.78
C LYS A 309 8.19 7.64 -15.06
N ASN A 310 8.32 8.70 -14.26
CA ASN A 310 9.29 9.76 -14.47
C ASN A 310 10.07 10.06 -13.20
N LEU A 311 11.33 10.41 -13.35
CA LEU A 311 12.19 11.04 -12.35
C LEU A 311 12.53 12.43 -12.85
N ILE A 312 12.23 13.47 -12.06
CA ILE A 312 12.52 14.85 -12.39
C ILE A 312 13.61 15.36 -11.45
N LEU A 313 14.74 15.71 -12.01
CA LEU A 313 15.93 16.21 -11.29
C LEU A 313 16.14 17.69 -11.58
N PRO A 314 16.77 18.47 -10.68
CA PRO A 314 17.13 19.85 -10.97
C PRO A 314 18.06 19.94 -12.19
N GLU A 315 17.86 20.97 -13.03
CA GLU A 315 18.71 21.19 -14.22
C GLU A 315 20.06 21.78 -13.81
N TRP A 316 20.98 20.92 -13.40
CA TRP A 316 22.36 21.32 -13.10
C TRP A 316 23.29 21.13 -14.29
N THR A 317 24.29 22.04 -14.44
CA THR A 317 25.31 21.93 -15.48
C THR A 317 26.52 21.12 -15.05
N GLN A 318 26.76 20.97 -13.74
CA GLN A 318 27.86 20.21 -13.15
C GLN A 318 27.29 19.29 -12.04
N PRO A 319 26.48 18.27 -12.41
CA PRO A 319 25.89 17.38 -11.44
C PRO A 319 26.96 16.54 -10.71
N ASP A 320 26.69 16.21 -9.46
CA ASP A 320 27.53 15.40 -8.61
C ASP A 320 27.39 13.88 -8.89
N ASP A 321 28.19 13.06 -8.19
CA ASP A 321 28.15 11.60 -8.33
C ASP A 321 26.82 10.99 -7.87
N ALA A 322 26.15 11.59 -6.88
CA ALA A 322 24.85 11.12 -6.38
C ALA A 322 23.74 11.36 -7.41
N TYR A 323 23.78 12.49 -8.11
CA TYR A 323 22.92 12.77 -9.25
C TYR A 323 23.08 11.72 -10.35
N GLN A 324 24.33 11.40 -10.72
CA GLN A 324 24.59 10.40 -11.75
C GLN A 324 24.11 9.02 -11.31
N GLN A 325 24.30 8.65 -10.05
CA GLN A 325 23.79 7.40 -9.48
C GLN A 325 22.24 7.29 -9.58
N LEU A 326 21.52 8.38 -9.31
CA LEU A 326 20.07 8.43 -9.49
C LEU A 326 19.67 8.20 -10.95
N VAL A 327 20.32 8.87 -11.88
CA VAL A 327 20.08 8.72 -13.32
C VAL A 327 20.29 7.26 -13.75
N ASP A 328 21.44 6.68 -13.39
CA ASP A 328 21.79 5.31 -13.78
C ASP A 328 20.78 4.29 -13.23
N LYS A 329 20.41 4.38 -11.94
CA LYS A 329 19.45 3.47 -11.32
C LYS A 329 18.06 3.65 -11.90
N ALA A 330 17.60 4.87 -12.15
CA ALA A 330 16.33 5.16 -12.78
C ALA A 330 16.24 4.54 -14.18
N GLN A 331 17.28 4.72 -15.00
CA GLN A 331 17.32 4.14 -16.37
C GLN A 331 17.29 2.62 -16.34
N VAL A 332 18.06 1.99 -15.45
CA VAL A 332 18.04 0.52 -15.29
C VAL A 332 16.69 0.01 -14.77
N ALA A 333 15.98 0.79 -13.97
CA ALA A 333 14.62 0.49 -13.51
C ALA A 333 13.52 0.80 -14.55
N GLY A 334 13.89 1.34 -15.73
CA GLY A 334 12.95 1.69 -16.80
C GLY A 334 12.17 2.99 -16.53
N VAL A 335 12.72 3.90 -15.70
CA VAL A 335 12.14 5.20 -15.38
C VAL A 335 12.66 6.25 -16.35
N ASN A 336 11.77 7.10 -16.87
CA ASN A 336 12.15 8.19 -17.74
C ASN A 336 12.73 9.36 -16.91
N VAL A 337 13.95 9.81 -17.23
CA VAL A 337 14.62 10.89 -16.51
C VAL A 337 14.41 12.20 -17.25
N GLN A 338 13.95 13.20 -16.53
CA GLN A 338 13.70 14.56 -17.00
C GLN A 338 14.44 15.56 -16.10
N LYS A 339 14.63 16.78 -16.60
CA LYS A 339 15.20 17.90 -15.85
C LYS A 339 14.12 18.93 -15.64
N GLY A 340 14.05 19.50 -14.43
CA GLY A 340 13.16 20.59 -14.07
C GLY A 340 13.96 21.86 -13.79
N ARG A 341 13.44 23.00 -14.23
CA ARG A 341 14.04 24.32 -14.00
C ARG A 341 12.97 25.38 -13.87
N LYS A 342 13.37 26.50 -13.34
CA LYS A 342 12.54 27.68 -13.15
C LYS A 342 11.75 28.04 -14.40
N GLY A 343 10.46 28.33 -14.19
CA GLY A 343 9.50 28.71 -15.21
C GLY A 343 8.84 27.55 -15.94
N GLU A 344 9.30 26.31 -15.75
CA GLU A 344 8.60 25.14 -16.26
C GLU A 344 7.44 24.75 -15.33
N GLN A 345 6.42 24.12 -15.91
CA GLN A 345 5.18 23.78 -15.21
C GLN A 345 4.63 22.45 -15.72
N ILE A 346 4.11 21.65 -14.81
CA ILE A 346 3.35 20.42 -15.12
C ILE A 346 1.87 20.72 -14.88
N ALA A 347 1.10 20.83 -15.97
CA ALA A 347 -0.35 21.06 -15.88
C ALA A 347 -1.10 19.73 -15.62
N LEU A 348 -1.96 19.72 -14.62
CA LEU A 348 -2.63 18.53 -14.09
C LEU A 348 -4.15 18.77 -13.91
N GLY A 349 -4.81 19.23 -14.96
CA GLY A 349 -6.22 19.60 -14.93
C GLY A 349 -6.47 20.86 -14.10
N LYS A 350 -7.04 20.73 -12.89
CA LYS A 350 -7.24 21.87 -11.97
C LYS A 350 -6.03 22.18 -11.11
N ALA A 351 -5.02 21.31 -11.11
CA ALA A 351 -3.78 21.51 -10.38
C ALA A 351 -2.63 21.84 -11.32
N SER A 352 -1.58 22.44 -10.79
CA SER A 352 -0.30 22.57 -11.48
C SER A 352 0.87 22.51 -10.50
N LEU A 353 2.00 21.96 -10.96
CA LEU A 353 3.27 22.01 -10.28
C LEU A 353 4.18 22.96 -11.07
N ARG A 354 4.59 24.08 -10.47
CA ARG A 354 5.48 25.07 -11.06
C ARG A 354 6.84 25.01 -10.41
N PHE A 355 7.90 25.01 -11.20
CA PHE A 355 9.28 25.05 -10.70
C PHE A 355 9.74 26.50 -10.56
N LEU A 356 10.12 26.89 -9.33
CA LEU A 356 10.62 28.22 -8.99
C LEU A 356 12.16 28.26 -8.96
N SER A 357 12.82 27.12 -8.80
CA SER A 357 14.26 26.90 -8.80
C SER A 357 14.56 25.51 -9.38
N PRO A 358 15.79 25.26 -9.95
CA PRO A 358 16.88 26.18 -10.15
C PRO A 358 16.72 27.05 -11.38
N ASP A 359 17.47 28.18 -11.44
CA ASP A 359 17.60 29.00 -12.64
C ASP A 359 18.34 28.23 -13.76
N ARG A 360 18.12 28.65 -15.01
CA ARG A 360 18.82 28.09 -16.15
C ARG A 360 20.32 28.32 -16.05
N GLY A 361 21.11 27.24 -16.18
CA GLY A 361 22.56 27.33 -16.14
C GLY A 361 23.17 27.28 -14.74
N THR A 362 22.34 27.00 -13.71
CA THR A 362 22.80 26.74 -12.35
C THR A 362 23.81 25.60 -12.34
N ALA A 363 24.88 25.75 -11.55
CA ALA A 363 25.97 24.78 -11.55
C ALA A 363 25.62 23.49 -10.83
N GLY A 364 24.92 23.57 -9.71
CA GLY A 364 24.69 22.44 -8.80
C GLY A 364 25.89 22.16 -7.90
N THR A 365 26.72 23.20 -7.63
CA THR A 365 27.90 23.07 -6.77
C THR A 365 27.56 23.16 -5.29
N ASP A 366 26.45 23.80 -4.96
CA ASP A 366 25.82 23.78 -3.64
C ASP A 366 24.46 23.13 -3.79
N ALA A 367 24.36 21.84 -3.43
CA ALA A 367 23.17 21.05 -3.68
C ALA A 367 21.93 21.65 -3.01
N ASN A 368 22.09 22.24 -1.83
CA ASN A 368 21.01 22.88 -1.08
C ASN A 368 20.57 24.17 -1.77
N GLU A 369 21.46 25.14 -1.93
CA GLU A 369 21.11 26.44 -2.53
C GLU A 369 20.69 26.34 -4.00
N ASP A 370 21.24 25.37 -4.75
CA ASP A 370 20.92 25.09 -6.15
C ASP A 370 19.72 24.12 -6.29
N GLY A 371 19.00 23.84 -5.19
CA GLY A 371 17.93 22.88 -5.12
C GLY A 371 16.66 23.27 -5.88
N MET A 372 15.80 22.28 -6.13
CA MET A 372 14.50 22.47 -6.78
C MET A 372 13.47 22.96 -5.77
N VAL A 373 12.81 24.07 -6.08
CA VAL A 373 11.66 24.60 -5.35
C VAL A 373 10.41 24.42 -6.19
N VAL A 374 9.37 23.84 -5.60
CA VAL A 374 8.13 23.52 -6.29
C VAL A 374 6.96 24.20 -5.61
N GLU A 375 6.12 24.84 -6.40
CA GLU A 375 4.82 25.36 -6.00
C GLU A 375 3.71 24.47 -6.59
N LEU A 376 2.76 24.09 -5.76
CA LEU A 376 1.57 23.33 -6.13
C LEU A 376 0.36 24.26 -6.03
N THR A 377 -0.39 24.43 -7.12
CA THR A 377 -1.68 25.10 -7.08
C THR A 377 -2.81 24.11 -7.33
N TYR A 378 -3.94 24.25 -6.61
CA TYR A 378 -5.15 23.47 -6.84
C TYR A 378 -6.41 24.25 -6.46
N GLY A 379 -7.09 24.78 -7.46
CA GLY A 379 -8.22 25.71 -7.21
C GLY A 379 -7.73 27.02 -6.60
N GLY A 380 -8.13 27.29 -5.35
CA GLY A 380 -7.63 28.42 -4.56
C GLY A 380 -6.56 28.03 -3.55
N PHE A 381 -6.13 26.77 -3.53
CA PHE A 381 -5.09 26.29 -2.62
C PHE A 381 -3.70 26.44 -3.24
N GLU A 382 -2.75 26.89 -2.41
CA GLU A 382 -1.34 27.04 -2.77
C GLU A 382 -0.43 26.34 -1.74
N GLY A 383 0.45 25.45 -2.21
CA GLY A 383 1.44 24.74 -1.40
C GLY A 383 2.85 24.94 -1.90
N LEU A 384 3.79 25.21 -0.99
CA LEU A 384 5.19 25.48 -1.32
C LEU A 384 6.11 24.42 -0.71
N PHE A 385 6.99 23.86 -1.54
CA PHE A 385 7.99 22.85 -1.20
C PHE A 385 9.36 23.38 -1.54
N THR A 386 10.13 23.73 -0.51
CA THR A 386 11.40 24.45 -0.66
C THR A 386 12.62 23.55 -0.67
N GLY A 387 12.45 22.24 -0.40
CA GLY A 387 13.60 21.37 -0.15
C GLY A 387 14.47 21.92 0.99
N ASP A 388 15.76 21.96 0.78
CA ASP A 388 16.74 22.43 1.77
C ASP A 388 17.43 23.73 1.38
N ILE A 389 16.78 24.55 0.51
CA ILE A 389 17.33 25.88 0.16
C ILE A 389 17.54 26.73 1.42
N GLY A 390 18.59 27.51 1.41
CA GLY A 390 18.89 28.45 2.48
C GLY A 390 18.38 29.86 2.20
N THR A 391 18.64 30.75 3.16
CA THR A 391 18.19 32.15 3.17
C THR A 391 18.58 32.92 1.89
N GLU A 392 19.69 32.58 1.26
CA GLU A 392 20.14 33.29 0.05
C GLU A 392 19.20 33.04 -1.13
N THR A 393 18.84 31.78 -1.35
CA THR A 393 17.89 31.38 -2.41
C THR A 393 16.47 31.78 -2.07
N GLU A 394 16.03 31.68 -0.80
CA GLU A 394 14.73 32.21 -0.36
C GLU A 394 14.57 33.70 -0.75
N LYS A 395 15.58 34.52 -0.47
CA LYS A 395 15.55 35.96 -0.82
C LYS A 395 15.50 36.23 -2.32
N LYS A 396 16.12 35.37 -3.12
CA LYS A 396 16.04 35.48 -4.60
C LYS A 396 14.63 35.20 -5.11
N LEU A 397 13.88 34.34 -4.41
CA LEU A 397 12.53 33.94 -4.81
C LEU A 397 11.44 34.94 -4.39
N LEU A 398 11.67 35.82 -3.42
CA LEU A 398 10.67 36.77 -2.90
C LEU A 398 9.82 37.47 -3.94
N PRO A 399 10.38 37.96 -5.10
CA PRO A 399 9.59 38.66 -6.11
C PRO A 399 8.55 37.77 -6.83
N GLU A 400 8.62 36.47 -6.69
CA GLU A 400 7.79 35.49 -7.41
C GLU A 400 6.85 34.73 -6.47
N LEU A 401 6.96 34.96 -5.15
CA LEU A 401 6.17 34.30 -4.12
C LEU A 401 4.97 35.15 -3.72
N GLU A 402 3.90 34.47 -3.38
CA GLU A 402 2.68 35.04 -2.80
C GLU A 402 2.34 34.29 -1.50
N ASP A 403 1.20 34.60 -0.85
CA ASP A 403 0.69 33.86 0.31
C ASP A 403 0.50 32.40 -0.04
N VAL A 404 0.78 31.47 0.88
CA VAL A 404 0.54 30.03 0.68
C VAL A 404 -0.27 29.44 1.83
N ASP A 405 -1.13 28.48 1.52
CA ASP A 405 -1.89 27.75 2.54
C ASP A 405 -0.99 26.72 3.25
N PHE A 406 -0.05 26.14 2.52
CA PHE A 406 0.81 25.05 3.00
C PHE A 406 2.28 25.32 2.69
N LEU A 407 3.12 25.23 3.72
CA LEU A 407 4.58 25.28 3.60
C LEU A 407 5.21 23.98 4.13
N LYS A 408 5.97 23.27 3.29
CA LYS A 408 6.98 22.35 3.79
C LYS A 408 8.20 23.17 4.22
N VAL A 409 8.42 23.20 5.53
CA VAL A 409 9.50 24.02 6.11
C VAL A 409 10.86 23.60 5.57
N GLY A 410 11.63 24.58 5.11
CA GLY A 410 12.93 24.35 4.48
C GLY A 410 13.95 23.74 5.42
N HIS A 411 14.80 22.87 4.88
CA HIS A 411 15.98 22.29 5.52
C HIS A 411 15.68 21.75 6.95
N HIS A 412 14.57 21.04 7.05
CA HIS A 412 14.09 20.40 8.30
C HIS A 412 13.95 21.35 9.50
N GLY A 413 13.77 22.65 9.24
CA GLY A 413 13.74 23.70 10.26
C GLY A 413 15.13 24.16 10.69
N SER A 414 16.11 24.15 9.81
CA SER A 414 17.44 24.74 10.02
C SER A 414 17.35 26.23 10.33
N ARG A 415 18.25 26.76 11.18
CA ARG A 415 18.36 28.20 11.44
C ARG A 415 18.76 29.03 10.20
N TYR A 416 19.32 28.36 9.19
CA TYR A 416 19.82 28.98 7.96
C TYR A 416 18.80 28.98 6.84
N SER A 417 17.57 28.55 7.10
CA SER A 417 16.44 28.57 6.18
C SER A 417 15.19 29.13 6.85
N THR A 418 14.13 29.34 6.08
CA THR A 418 12.85 29.91 6.52
C THR A 418 13.05 31.26 7.24
N CYS A 419 13.70 32.18 6.53
CA CYS A 419 14.04 33.50 7.10
C CYS A 419 12.78 34.38 7.26
N GLN A 420 12.88 35.44 8.09
CA GLN A 420 11.74 36.30 8.39
C GLN A 420 11.19 36.95 7.14
N GLU A 421 12.05 37.50 6.26
CA GLU A 421 11.63 38.15 5.04
C GLU A 421 10.86 37.22 4.09
N PHE A 422 11.20 35.91 4.11
CA PHE A 422 10.49 34.89 3.38
C PHE A 422 9.10 34.64 3.98
N LEU A 423 9.01 34.49 5.30
CA LEU A 423 7.74 34.31 6.02
C LEU A 423 6.81 35.51 5.92
N ASP A 424 7.36 36.73 5.88
CA ASP A 424 6.57 37.96 5.70
C ASP A 424 5.85 38.02 4.33
N VAL A 425 6.36 37.29 3.33
CA VAL A 425 5.76 37.17 2.00
C VAL A 425 4.83 35.96 1.94
N VAL A 426 5.29 34.74 2.28
CA VAL A 426 4.53 33.50 2.08
C VAL A 426 3.45 33.27 3.14
N ARG A 427 3.56 33.83 4.32
CA ARG A 427 2.57 33.80 5.41
C ARG A 427 1.78 32.50 5.52
N PRO A 428 2.42 31.34 5.68
CA PRO A 428 1.75 30.05 5.56
C PRO A 428 0.70 29.88 6.68
N GLU A 429 -0.49 29.38 6.32
CA GLU A 429 -1.48 28.98 7.33
C GLU A 429 -1.05 27.68 8.03
N LEU A 430 -0.42 26.78 7.28
CA LEU A 430 0.01 25.46 7.71
C LEU A 430 1.49 25.23 7.37
N ALA A 431 2.30 24.93 8.37
CA ALA A 431 3.73 24.61 8.20
C ALA A 431 4.03 23.19 8.71
N VAL A 432 4.68 22.38 7.86
CA VAL A 432 5.09 21.01 8.26
C VAL A 432 6.60 20.92 8.33
N VAL A 433 7.10 20.55 9.51
CA VAL A 433 8.52 20.28 9.77
C VAL A 433 8.77 18.78 9.71
N SER A 434 9.51 18.32 8.72
CA SER A 434 9.93 16.93 8.60
C SER A 434 11.31 16.77 9.22
N CYS A 435 11.40 16.14 10.38
CA CYS A 435 12.66 15.91 11.09
C CYS A 435 12.57 14.74 12.07
N SER A 436 13.71 14.28 12.55
CA SER A 436 13.80 13.23 13.56
C SER A 436 13.96 13.80 14.97
N ALA A 437 13.27 13.21 15.95
CA ALA A 437 13.47 13.52 17.37
C ALA A 437 14.90 13.22 17.87
N THR A 438 15.64 12.38 17.14
CA THR A 438 16.99 11.93 17.51
C THR A 438 18.07 12.40 16.54
N ASN A 439 17.80 13.49 15.79
CA ASN A 439 18.81 14.04 14.88
C ASN A 439 19.98 14.70 15.65
N THR A 440 21.13 14.77 15.01
CA THR A 440 22.36 15.37 15.54
C THR A 440 22.60 16.79 15.04
N TYR A 441 21.71 17.29 14.16
CA TYR A 441 21.84 18.61 13.51
C TYR A 441 21.26 19.74 14.35
N GLY A 442 20.45 19.41 15.39
CA GLY A 442 19.74 20.38 16.19
C GLY A 442 18.51 20.95 15.46
N HIS A 443 17.94 20.17 14.54
CA HIS A 443 16.71 20.52 13.82
C HIS A 443 15.46 19.99 14.54
N PRO A 444 14.32 20.73 14.58
CA PRO A 444 14.26 22.13 14.13
C PRO A 444 14.97 23.05 15.14
N SER A 445 15.56 24.16 14.65
CA SER A 445 16.15 25.16 15.54
C SER A 445 15.06 25.97 16.23
N GLY A 446 15.31 26.36 17.50
CA GLY A 446 14.38 27.22 18.23
C GLY A 446 14.10 28.54 17.50
N GLU A 447 15.11 29.13 16.87
CA GLU A 447 15.01 30.35 16.10
C GLU A 447 14.03 30.26 14.90
N THR A 448 14.04 29.12 14.19
CA THR A 448 13.12 28.88 13.06
C THR A 448 11.70 28.65 13.56
N ILE A 449 11.54 27.93 14.66
CA ILE A 449 10.20 27.72 15.25
C ILE A 449 9.61 29.04 15.74
N GLU A 450 10.40 29.88 16.44
CA GLU A 450 9.96 31.21 16.87
C GLU A 450 9.49 32.07 15.69
N ARG A 451 10.25 32.11 14.58
CA ARG A 451 9.83 32.83 13.38
C ARG A 451 8.53 32.30 12.76
N LEU A 452 8.34 30.97 12.75
CA LEU A 452 7.11 30.34 12.27
C LEU A 452 5.91 30.65 13.18
N GLU A 453 6.10 30.63 14.50
CA GLU A 453 5.07 30.99 15.47
C GLU A 453 4.69 32.47 15.34
N ASP A 454 5.66 33.35 15.19
CA ASP A 454 5.46 34.79 14.99
C ASP A 454 4.74 35.10 13.67
N SER A 455 4.93 34.29 12.63
CA SER A 455 4.18 34.41 11.37
C SER A 455 2.70 33.99 11.47
N GLY A 456 2.31 33.35 12.58
CA GLY A 456 0.96 32.85 12.83
C GLY A 456 0.67 31.48 12.22
N ALA A 457 1.67 30.78 11.67
CA ALA A 457 1.53 29.46 11.08
C ALA A 457 1.17 28.40 12.12
N LYS A 458 0.27 27.49 11.76
CA LYS A 458 0.02 26.29 12.55
C LYS A 458 1.07 25.24 12.20
N ILE A 459 1.93 24.89 13.18
CA ILE A 459 3.09 24.03 12.94
C ILE A 459 2.80 22.57 13.31
N TRP A 460 3.17 21.66 12.42
CA TRP A 460 3.09 20.21 12.59
C TRP A 460 4.48 19.58 12.42
N TYR A 461 4.77 18.53 13.21
CA TYR A 461 6.08 17.89 13.25
C TYR A 461 5.95 16.39 12.96
N THR A 462 6.61 15.88 11.93
CA THR A 462 6.58 14.42 11.65
C THR A 462 7.12 13.60 12.81
N MET A 463 8.08 14.12 13.56
CA MET A 463 8.65 13.46 14.74
C MET A 463 7.69 13.31 15.92
N LYS A 464 6.58 14.05 15.98
CA LYS A 464 5.58 14.02 17.06
C LYS A 464 4.29 13.33 16.61
N GLU A 465 3.78 13.75 15.48
CA GLU A 465 2.50 13.33 14.93
C GLU A 465 2.59 12.13 13.95
N GLY A 466 3.83 11.65 13.66
CA GLY A 466 4.04 10.67 12.60
C GLY A 466 3.81 11.29 11.23
N ALA A 467 3.23 10.55 10.28
CA ALA A 467 2.89 11.13 8.99
C ALA A 467 1.79 12.20 9.15
N VAL A 468 2.00 13.36 8.52
CA VAL A 468 1.08 14.51 8.50
C VAL A 468 0.46 14.63 7.12
N THR A 469 -0.86 14.56 7.03
CA THR A 469 -1.61 14.68 5.77
C THR A 469 -2.44 15.96 5.78
N ALA A 470 -2.18 16.86 4.85
CA ALA A 470 -3.06 17.97 4.51
C ALA A 470 -3.96 17.52 3.35
N GLU A 471 -5.27 17.68 3.51
CA GLU A 471 -6.27 17.38 2.51
C GLU A 471 -7.05 18.64 2.16
N THR A 472 -7.28 18.89 0.85
CA THR A 472 -8.01 20.09 0.41
C THR A 472 -8.90 19.82 -0.79
N ASP A 473 -10.07 20.46 -0.79
CA ASP A 473 -10.98 20.53 -1.96
C ASP A 473 -10.65 21.70 -2.91
N GLY A 474 -9.60 22.44 -2.59
CA GLY A 474 -9.16 23.65 -3.29
C GLY A 474 -9.74 24.96 -2.71
N LYS A 475 -10.35 24.89 -1.50
CA LYS A 475 -10.88 26.05 -0.75
C LYS A 475 -10.59 25.97 0.74
N GLU A 476 -10.80 24.79 1.34
CA GLU A 476 -10.55 24.54 2.75
C GLU A 476 -9.45 23.47 2.88
N VAL A 477 -8.70 23.54 3.98
CA VAL A 477 -7.63 22.58 4.28
C VAL A 477 -7.93 21.87 5.59
N TRP A 478 -7.87 20.54 5.57
CA TRP A 478 -7.98 19.69 6.76
C TRP A 478 -6.66 18.98 6.99
N VAL A 479 -6.30 18.81 8.26
CA VAL A 479 -5.08 18.08 8.63
C VAL A 479 -5.45 16.83 9.42
N ASP A 480 -4.89 15.70 8.98
CA ASP A 480 -4.95 14.41 9.67
C ASP A 480 -3.54 13.93 9.99
N THR A 481 -3.36 13.23 11.11
CA THR A 481 -2.06 12.75 11.58
C THR A 481 -2.12 11.27 11.90
N PHE A 482 -1.00 10.56 11.68
CA PHE A 482 -0.94 9.13 11.95
C PHE A 482 -1.00 8.81 13.45
N VAL A 483 -0.41 9.66 14.28
CA VAL A 483 -0.51 9.60 15.74
C VAL A 483 -1.45 10.71 16.16
N HIS A 484 -2.62 10.36 16.65
CA HIS A 484 -3.52 11.34 17.23
C HIS A 484 -3.01 11.70 18.64
N PRO A 485 -2.85 13.00 18.96
CA PRO A 485 -2.40 13.45 20.29
C PRO A 485 -3.40 13.12 21.39
#